data_42ffc3a48aa528e8edd8dc27bee33cf9
#
_entry.id   42ffc3a48aa528e8edd8dc27bee33cf9
#
_cell.length_a   1.000
_cell.length_b   1.000
_cell.length_c   1.000
_cell.angle_alpha   90.00
_cell.angle_beta   90.00
_cell.angle_gamma   90.00
#
_symmetry.space_group_name_H-M   'P 1'
#
loop_
_entity.id
_entity.type
_entity.pdbx_description
1 polymer ?
#
loop_
_entity_poly.entity_id
_entity_poly.type
_entity_poly.pdbx_seq_one_letter_code
_entity_poly.pdbx_strand_id
1 'polypeptide(L)'
;MGRRLFAALLMGLALAPSARAACPDDAAIARFAGQILQRQSPTPFAALSPADGRCVQEKLIAIFAQPRNFPLVAFSESPSYSTWLENAPGDTVGFKLGLTNPAIQQRFGIDHPVRGAIFRATLRATSGAEIEARFAAVPVLEADMLLRIGMGGVEAALNDHAALIRHVDQVIPFIELPDLVYAPDYRPSLGDVLAINVGARLGVVGKPIAVTPSTDFIAALGRMSVSLHQDGREVSRAPGAAILGHPLNALAWIARDLAREGRPLRAGDIISLGSFSPPQPVVAGQAWIARYEGLGEAQDVLVRFR
;
A
#
# COMPACT_ATOMS: atom_id res chain seq x y z
N MET A 1 35.93 -16.61 -69.86
CA MET A 1 36.30 -16.06 -68.56
C MET A 1 35.24 -15.07 -68.14
N GLY A 2 34.27 -15.48 -67.32
CA GLY A 2 33.14 -14.63 -66.90
C GLY A 2 33.23 -14.42 -65.37
N ARG A 3 33.42 -13.18 -64.96
CA ARG A 3 33.37 -12.75 -63.56
C ARG A 3 31.91 -12.49 -63.17
N ARG A 4 31.38 -13.30 -62.28
CA ARG A 4 30.08 -13.04 -61.66
C ARG A 4 30.29 -12.11 -60.43
N LEU A 5 29.76 -10.91 -60.48
CA LEU A 5 29.63 -9.99 -59.36
C LEU A 5 28.47 -10.47 -58.43
N PHE A 6 28.79 -10.80 -57.20
CA PHE A 6 27.79 -10.99 -56.14
C PHE A 6 27.53 -9.60 -55.51
N ALA A 7 26.31 -9.10 -55.70
CA ALA A 7 25.85 -7.94 -54.95
C ALA A 7 25.32 -8.42 -53.60
N ALA A 8 25.98 -8.07 -52.51
CA ALA A 8 25.50 -8.29 -51.15
C ALA A 8 24.46 -7.21 -50.79
N LEU A 9 23.22 -7.62 -50.62
CA LEU A 9 22.14 -6.76 -50.13
C LEU A 9 22.26 -6.65 -48.62
N LEU A 10 22.79 -5.53 -48.12
CA LEU A 10 22.75 -5.17 -46.71
C LEU A 10 21.34 -4.73 -46.34
N MET A 11 20.57 -5.63 -45.73
CA MET A 11 19.30 -5.32 -45.09
C MET A 11 19.60 -4.60 -43.78
N GLY A 12 19.50 -3.28 -43.77
CA GLY A 12 19.56 -2.47 -42.57
C GLY A 12 18.34 -2.74 -41.70
N LEU A 13 18.52 -3.45 -40.57
CA LEU A 13 17.51 -3.50 -39.53
C LEU A 13 17.39 -2.08 -38.94
N ALA A 14 16.36 -1.36 -39.30
CA ALA A 14 15.95 -0.15 -38.61
C ALA A 14 15.43 -0.60 -37.23
N LEU A 15 16.23 -0.42 -36.18
CA LEU A 15 15.77 -0.48 -34.79
C LEU A 15 14.71 0.63 -34.64
N ALA A 16 13.44 0.23 -34.57
CA ALA A 16 12.38 1.14 -34.16
C ALA A 16 12.78 1.72 -32.80
N PRO A 17 12.71 3.08 -32.60
CA PRO A 17 12.96 3.64 -31.30
C PRO A 17 11.96 2.99 -30.32
N SER A 18 12.47 2.33 -29.28
CA SER A 18 11.64 1.90 -28.17
C SER A 18 10.89 3.14 -27.68
N ALA A 19 9.58 3.13 -27.81
CA ALA A 19 8.73 4.20 -27.28
C ALA A 19 9.10 4.35 -25.80
N ARG A 20 9.81 5.44 -25.49
CA ARG A 20 10.15 5.79 -24.11
C ARG A 20 8.83 6.04 -23.44
N ALA A 21 8.49 5.20 -22.47
CA ALA A 21 7.30 5.38 -21.67
C ALA A 21 7.19 6.87 -21.26
N ALA A 22 6.11 7.49 -21.64
CA ALA A 22 5.91 8.92 -21.37
C ALA A 22 5.01 9.02 -20.14
N CYS A 23 5.58 9.42 -19.01
CA CYS A 23 4.78 9.82 -17.85
C CYS A 23 3.70 10.82 -18.30
N PRO A 24 2.42 10.60 -17.94
CA PRO A 24 1.36 11.55 -18.26
C PRO A 24 1.70 12.97 -17.81
N ASP A 25 1.14 13.96 -18.49
CA ASP A 25 1.38 15.35 -18.15
C ASP A 25 0.80 15.72 -16.77
N ASP A 26 1.32 16.78 -16.17
CA ASP A 26 0.95 17.20 -14.82
C ASP A 26 -0.53 17.59 -14.72
N ALA A 27 -1.13 18.13 -15.78
CA ALA A 27 -2.55 18.49 -15.78
C ALA A 27 -3.44 17.26 -15.80
N ALA A 28 -3.07 16.21 -16.54
CA ALA A 28 -3.78 14.93 -16.54
C ALA A 28 -3.68 14.25 -15.17
N ILE A 29 -2.49 14.25 -14.55
CA ILE A 29 -2.29 13.68 -13.20
C ILE A 29 -3.04 14.49 -12.14
N ALA A 30 -3.08 15.81 -12.22
CA ALA A 30 -3.85 16.64 -11.30
C ALA A 30 -5.36 16.38 -11.41
N ARG A 31 -5.90 16.20 -12.62
CA ARG A 31 -7.31 15.80 -12.81
C ARG A 31 -7.58 14.42 -12.21
N PHE A 32 -6.71 13.45 -12.48
CA PHE A 32 -6.77 12.10 -11.92
C PHE A 32 -6.79 12.12 -10.39
N ALA A 33 -5.88 12.86 -9.78
CA ALA A 33 -5.81 13.07 -8.33
C ALA A 33 -7.10 13.71 -7.79
N GLY A 34 -7.62 14.73 -8.47
CA GLY A 34 -8.86 15.41 -8.09
C GLY A 34 -10.07 14.47 -8.08
N GLN A 35 -10.19 13.58 -9.07
CA GLN A 35 -11.27 12.58 -9.12
C GLN A 35 -11.17 11.59 -7.96
N ILE A 36 -9.97 11.07 -7.64
CA ILE A 36 -9.75 10.18 -6.49
C ILE A 36 -10.20 10.86 -5.18
N LEU A 37 -9.83 12.14 -4.99
CA LEU A 37 -10.18 12.87 -3.77
C LEU A 37 -11.67 13.18 -3.68
N GLN A 38 -12.33 13.34 -4.82
CA GLN A 38 -13.79 13.48 -4.92
C GLN A 38 -14.52 12.14 -4.82
N ARG A 39 -13.82 11.03 -4.54
CA ARG A 39 -14.38 9.67 -4.46
C ARG A 39 -15.03 9.23 -5.77
N GLN A 40 -14.45 9.63 -6.88
CA GLN A 40 -14.91 9.28 -8.22
C GLN A 40 -13.88 8.36 -8.86
N SER A 41 -14.35 7.32 -9.55
CA SER A 41 -13.46 6.49 -10.36
C SER A 41 -12.92 7.30 -11.53
N PRO A 42 -11.61 7.53 -11.61
CA PRO A 42 -11.02 8.28 -12.70
C PRO A 42 -10.96 7.43 -13.96
N THR A 43 -10.90 8.09 -15.10
CA THR A 43 -10.55 7.43 -16.36
C THR A 43 -9.12 6.91 -16.27
N PRO A 44 -8.87 5.60 -16.50
CA PRO A 44 -7.52 5.06 -16.49
C PRO A 44 -6.64 5.72 -17.56
N PHE A 45 -5.35 5.84 -17.28
CA PHE A 45 -4.38 6.23 -18.30
C PHE A 45 -4.22 5.09 -19.33
N ALA A 46 -3.99 5.43 -20.58
CA ALA A 46 -3.77 4.42 -21.61
C ALA A 46 -2.43 3.69 -21.38
N ALA A 47 -2.49 2.38 -21.23
CA ALA A 47 -1.35 1.46 -21.27
C ALA A 47 -0.12 1.88 -20.44
N LEU A 48 -0.31 2.18 -19.16
CA LEU A 48 0.82 2.50 -18.25
C LEU A 48 1.78 1.32 -18.12
N SER A 49 3.05 1.54 -18.46
CA SER A 49 4.12 0.65 -18.01
C SER A 49 4.34 0.77 -16.48
N PRO A 50 5.00 -0.19 -15.82
CA PRO A 50 5.34 -0.03 -14.41
C PRO A 50 6.17 1.23 -14.11
N ALA A 51 7.04 1.65 -15.04
CA ALA A 51 7.82 2.89 -14.90
C ALA A 51 6.95 4.14 -14.98
N ASP A 52 5.96 4.16 -15.89
CA ASP A 52 4.99 5.26 -15.99
C ASP A 52 4.09 5.30 -14.76
N GLY A 53 3.60 4.14 -14.30
CA GLY A 53 2.83 4.03 -13.07
C GLY A 53 3.57 4.58 -11.86
N ARG A 54 4.88 4.31 -11.75
CA ARG A 54 5.72 4.87 -10.69
C ARG A 54 5.89 6.39 -10.82
N CYS A 55 6.07 6.90 -12.05
CA CYS A 55 6.11 8.35 -12.28
C CYS A 55 4.78 9.03 -11.88
N VAL A 56 3.64 8.45 -12.23
CA VAL A 56 2.33 8.95 -11.79
C VAL A 56 2.22 8.90 -10.26
N GLN A 57 2.64 7.79 -9.64
CA GLN A 57 2.65 7.62 -8.19
C GLN A 57 3.40 8.74 -7.47
N GLU A 58 4.61 9.05 -7.91
CA GLU A 58 5.45 10.10 -7.30
C GLU A 58 4.76 11.46 -7.36
N LYS A 59 4.19 11.80 -8.51
CA LYS A 59 3.46 13.06 -8.69
C LYS A 59 2.15 13.07 -7.88
N LEU A 60 1.42 11.95 -7.84
CA LEU A 60 0.22 11.79 -7.04
C LEU A 60 0.52 11.96 -5.54
N ILE A 61 1.60 11.35 -5.06
CA ILE A 61 2.06 11.51 -3.67
C ILE A 61 2.38 12.98 -3.39
N ALA A 62 3.09 13.66 -4.29
CA ALA A 62 3.40 15.08 -4.15
C ALA A 62 2.14 15.94 -4.10
N ILE A 63 1.13 15.64 -4.91
CA ILE A 63 -0.17 16.31 -4.88
C ILE A 63 -0.90 16.05 -3.56
N PHE A 64 -0.96 14.81 -3.10
CA PHE A 64 -1.63 14.43 -1.85
C PHE A 64 -0.93 14.97 -0.61
N ALA A 65 0.38 15.19 -0.69
CA ALA A 65 1.17 15.81 0.35
C ALA A 65 0.98 17.33 0.45
N GLN A 66 0.33 18.00 -0.51
CA GLN A 66 0.12 19.44 -0.53
C GLN A 66 -1.32 19.83 -0.14
N PRO A 67 -1.60 20.20 1.10
CA PRO A 67 -2.97 20.45 1.57
C PRO A 67 -3.69 21.63 0.88
N ARG A 68 -2.93 22.54 0.28
CA ARG A 68 -3.45 23.80 -0.25
C ARG A 68 -4.02 23.73 -1.67
N ASN A 69 -3.81 22.64 -2.39
CA ASN A 69 -4.18 22.54 -3.81
C ASN A 69 -5.49 21.81 -4.07
N PHE A 70 -6.24 21.46 -3.01
CA PHE A 70 -7.49 20.77 -3.17
C PHE A 70 -8.67 21.71 -2.91
N PRO A 71 -9.64 21.79 -3.84
CA PRO A 71 -10.91 22.43 -3.51
C PRO A 71 -11.58 21.62 -2.39
N LEU A 72 -11.67 22.21 -1.21
CA LEU A 72 -12.28 21.69 0.01
C LEU A 72 -13.78 21.37 -0.11
N VAL A 73 -14.35 21.43 -1.30
CA VAL A 73 -15.78 21.56 -1.55
C VAL A 73 -16.58 20.28 -1.32
N ALA A 74 -15.96 19.11 -1.21
CA ALA A 74 -16.72 17.85 -1.18
C ALA A 74 -16.76 17.12 0.17
N PHE A 75 -16.19 17.69 1.22
CA PHE A 75 -15.98 16.97 2.49
C PHE A 75 -16.69 17.60 3.70
N SER A 76 -17.59 18.53 3.48
CA SER A 76 -18.08 19.49 4.50
C SER A 76 -19.12 18.95 5.48
N GLU A 77 -19.56 17.70 5.41
CA GLU A 77 -20.76 17.27 6.14
C GLU A 77 -20.54 16.32 7.32
N SER A 78 -19.29 15.92 7.64
CA SER A 78 -19.01 15.10 8.82
C SER A 78 -18.00 15.76 9.74
N PRO A 79 -18.30 15.97 11.04
CA PRO A 79 -17.35 16.53 12.02
C PRO A 79 -16.04 15.71 12.14
N SER A 80 -16.13 14.39 11.98
CA SER A 80 -14.95 13.51 11.96
C SER A 80 -14.12 13.62 10.69
N TYR A 81 -14.73 14.07 9.60
CA TYR A 81 -14.08 14.25 8.30
C TYR A 81 -13.47 15.64 8.12
N SER A 82 -14.08 16.69 8.67
CA SER A 82 -13.52 18.04 8.67
C SER A 82 -12.22 18.12 9.47
N THR A 83 -12.13 17.40 10.59
CA THR A 83 -10.90 17.27 11.37
C THR A 83 -9.79 16.55 10.60
N TRP A 84 -10.13 15.73 9.65
CA TRP A 84 -9.18 15.08 8.73
C TRP A 84 -8.55 16.07 7.76
N LEU A 85 -9.34 16.99 7.23
CA LEU A 85 -8.91 17.98 6.25
C LEU A 85 -8.16 19.15 6.88
N GLU A 86 -8.59 19.61 8.06
CA GLU A 86 -7.94 20.70 8.79
C GLU A 86 -6.50 20.38 9.20
N ASN A 87 -6.18 19.10 9.33
CA ASN A 87 -4.86 18.61 9.67
C ASN A 87 -4.21 17.77 8.56
N ALA A 88 -4.77 17.78 7.37
CA ALA A 88 -4.12 17.13 6.25
C ALA A 88 -2.88 17.93 5.91
N PRO A 89 -2.03 17.35 5.38
CA PRO A 89 -1.46 16.03 5.33
C PRO A 89 0.01 16.04 5.23
N GLY A 90 0.50 16.67 4.40
CA GLY A 90 1.83 16.94 3.92
C GLY A 90 2.83 15.83 4.11
N ASP A 91 2.78 15.20 5.23
CA ASP A 91 3.85 14.29 5.61
C ASP A 91 3.52 12.86 5.25
N THR A 92 4.30 12.30 4.37
CA THR A 92 4.48 10.85 4.31
C THR A 92 5.06 10.42 5.65
N VAL A 93 4.33 9.55 6.35
CA VAL A 93 4.72 9.03 7.66
C VAL A 93 5.20 7.59 7.60
N GLY A 94 5.20 7.01 6.43
CA GLY A 94 5.62 5.63 6.22
C GLY A 94 5.25 5.10 4.84
N PHE A 95 5.28 3.80 4.73
CA PHE A 95 5.05 3.09 3.47
C PHE A 95 4.16 1.87 3.70
N LYS A 96 3.40 1.50 2.67
CA LYS A 96 2.67 0.23 2.64
C LYS A 96 3.25 -0.68 1.57
N LEU A 97 3.16 -1.98 1.82
CA LEU A 97 3.36 -2.98 0.79
C LEU A 97 2.01 -3.42 0.21
N GLY A 98 2.01 -3.70 -1.07
CA GLY A 98 0.92 -4.38 -1.75
C GLY A 98 1.45 -5.55 -2.56
N LEU A 99 0.56 -6.42 -3.02
CA LEU A 99 0.91 -7.61 -3.79
C LEU A 99 1.91 -8.51 -3.05
N THR A 100 1.72 -8.70 -1.73
CA THR A 100 2.60 -9.52 -0.88
C THR A 100 2.33 -11.02 -1.00
N ASN A 101 1.27 -11.42 -1.70
CA ASN A 101 0.91 -12.81 -1.93
C ASN A 101 1.49 -13.29 -3.27
N PRO A 102 2.22 -14.44 -3.32
CA PRO A 102 2.83 -14.97 -4.55
C PRO A 102 1.85 -15.21 -5.70
N ALA A 103 0.62 -15.67 -5.41
CA ALA A 103 -0.37 -15.90 -6.46
C ALA A 103 -0.84 -14.57 -7.11
N ILE A 104 -0.92 -13.51 -6.34
CA ILE A 104 -1.23 -12.18 -6.86
C ILE A 104 -0.03 -11.61 -7.65
N GLN A 105 1.19 -11.80 -7.16
CA GLN A 105 2.42 -11.41 -7.89
C GLN A 105 2.48 -12.07 -9.26
N GLN A 106 2.23 -13.38 -9.33
CA GLN A 106 2.19 -14.13 -10.58
C GLN A 106 1.15 -13.56 -11.56
N ARG A 107 -0.03 -13.17 -11.08
CA ARG A 107 -1.08 -12.55 -11.91
C ARG A 107 -0.61 -11.24 -12.56
N PHE A 108 0.24 -10.48 -11.89
CA PHE A 108 0.82 -9.24 -12.41
C PHE A 108 2.16 -9.44 -13.12
N GLY A 109 2.64 -10.68 -13.24
CA GLY A 109 3.91 -11.01 -13.91
C GLY A 109 5.14 -10.51 -13.16
N ILE A 110 5.08 -10.46 -11.83
CA ILE A 110 6.17 -10.04 -10.94
C ILE A 110 6.45 -11.11 -9.89
N ASP A 111 7.60 -11.03 -9.24
CA ASP A 111 8.07 -11.92 -8.17
C ASP A 111 8.36 -11.19 -6.85
N HIS A 112 7.93 -9.95 -6.75
CA HIS A 112 8.17 -9.10 -5.60
C HIS A 112 6.95 -8.23 -5.28
N PRO A 113 6.80 -7.71 -4.06
CA PRO A 113 5.75 -6.76 -3.73
C PRO A 113 5.98 -5.40 -4.40
N VAL A 114 4.99 -4.54 -4.27
CA VAL A 114 5.08 -3.12 -4.61
C VAL A 114 4.86 -2.26 -3.38
N ARG A 115 5.24 -0.99 -3.42
CA ARG A 115 5.01 -0.07 -2.31
C ARG A 115 4.20 1.15 -2.69
N GLY A 116 3.46 1.67 -1.70
CA GLY A 116 2.82 2.98 -1.70
C GLY A 116 3.28 3.80 -0.49
N ALA A 117 2.98 5.09 -0.49
CA ALA A 117 3.20 5.97 0.65
C ALA A 117 1.98 5.97 1.58
N ILE A 118 2.22 6.03 2.89
CA ILE A 118 1.21 6.27 3.91
C ILE A 118 1.32 7.73 4.36
N PHE A 119 0.19 8.42 4.37
CA PHE A 119 0.09 9.80 4.85
C PHE A 119 -0.35 9.83 6.31
N ARG A 120 0.00 10.88 7.04
CA ARG A 120 -0.43 11.07 8.44
C ARG A 120 -1.96 10.95 8.60
N ALA A 121 -2.72 11.48 7.64
CA ALA A 121 -4.17 11.39 7.66
C ALA A 121 -4.71 9.94 7.62
N THR A 122 -3.99 9.02 6.97
CA THR A 122 -4.36 7.60 6.86
C THR A 122 -4.43 6.91 8.24
N LEU A 123 -3.67 7.37 9.23
CA LEU A 123 -3.50 6.71 10.54
C LEU A 123 -4.27 7.38 11.67
N ARG A 124 -5.27 8.22 11.38
CA ARG A 124 -5.97 9.00 12.42
C ARG A 124 -7.11 8.26 13.11
N ALA A 125 -7.80 7.37 12.40
CA ALA A 125 -8.88 6.60 13.00
C ALA A 125 -8.30 5.50 13.89
N THR A 126 -8.91 5.31 15.06
CA THR A 126 -8.53 4.26 16.02
C THR A 126 -9.64 3.23 16.16
N SER A 127 -9.33 2.07 16.75
CA SER A 127 -10.30 1.00 16.99
C SER A 127 -11.57 1.52 17.65
N GLY A 128 -12.73 1.13 17.11
CA GLY A 128 -14.05 1.65 17.47
C GLY A 128 -14.55 2.77 16.57
N ALA A 129 -13.77 3.20 15.58
CA ALA A 129 -14.17 4.26 14.66
C ALA A 129 -15.45 3.93 13.87
N GLU A 130 -16.23 4.97 13.59
CA GLU A 130 -17.33 4.95 12.64
C GLU A 130 -16.93 5.72 11.39
N ILE A 131 -16.99 5.08 10.23
CA ILE A 131 -16.52 5.62 8.96
C ILE A 131 -17.66 5.52 7.92
N GLU A 132 -17.79 6.54 7.06
CA GLU A 132 -18.72 6.46 5.94
C GLU A 132 -18.34 5.32 4.98
N ALA A 133 -19.28 4.46 4.61
CA ALA A 133 -19.04 3.39 3.66
C ALA A 133 -18.54 3.90 2.30
N ARG A 134 -18.91 5.12 1.92
CA ARG A 134 -18.47 5.79 0.69
C ARG A 134 -17.24 6.68 0.92
N PHE A 135 -16.28 6.23 1.72
CA PHE A 135 -15.04 7.00 1.97
C PHE A 135 -14.13 7.11 0.74
N ALA A 136 -14.37 6.32 -0.30
CA ALA A 136 -13.53 6.19 -1.48
C ALA A 136 -14.36 5.97 -2.75
N ALA A 137 -13.74 5.94 -3.91
CA ALA A 137 -14.39 5.61 -5.19
C ALA A 137 -14.81 4.13 -5.22
N VAL A 138 -13.90 3.24 -4.84
CA VAL A 138 -14.12 1.79 -4.74
C VAL A 138 -13.58 1.31 -3.39
N PRO A 139 -14.32 1.58 -2.30
CA PRO A 139 -13.87 1.28 -0.94
C PRO A 139 -13.82 -0.21 -0.66
N VAL A 140 -12.71 -0.65 -0.11
CA VAL A 140 -12.54 -2.02 0.42
C VAL A 140 -11.90 -1.99 1.80
N LEU A 141 -11.91 -3.14 2.47
CA LEU A 141 -11.32 -3.34 3.79
C LEU A 141 -10.43 -4.58 3.77
N GLU A 142 -9.29 -4.49 4.45
CA GLU A 142 -8.34 -5.59 4.62
C GLU A 142 -7.80 -5.63 6.05
N ALA A 143 -7.58 -6.84 6.60
CA ALA A 143 -6.80 -6.99 7.82
C ALA A 143 -5.31 -6.85 7.46
N ASP A 144 -4.59 -5.95 8.11
CA ASP A 144 -3.18 -5.64 7.88
C ASP A 144 -2.45 -5.48 9.23
N MET A 145 -1.18 -5.21 9.23
CA MET A 145 -0.37 -4.96 10.41
C MET A 145 0.69 -3.91 10.12
N LEU A 146 0.87 -2.98 11.05
CA LEU A 146 1.92 -1.98 10.94
C LEU A 146 3.11 -2.35 11.83
N LEU A 147 4.31 -2.05 11.34
CA LEU A 147 5.52 -1.96 12.17
C LEU A 147 5.90 -0.49 12.32
N ARG A 148 6.29 -0.07 13.54
CA ARG A 148 6.94 1.21 13.74
C ARG A 148 8.45 1.01 13.85
N ILE A 149 9.20 1.80 13.11
CA ILE A 149 10.65 1.81 13.15
C ILE A 149 11.08 2.62 14.39
N GLY A 150 11.74 1.97 15.33
CA GLY A 150 12.28 2.60 16.52
C GLY A 150 13.69 3.15 16.32
N MET A 151 14.45 2.58 15.39
CA MET A 151 15.83 2.96 15.09
C MET A 151 16.13 2.84 13.60
N GLY A 152 16.72 3.86 13.00
CA GLY A 152 17.19 3.83 11.60
C GLY A 152 18.34 2.86 11.36
N GLY A 153 18.79 2.77 10.10
CA GLY A 153 19.88 1.84 9.72
C GLY A 153 19.41 0.41 9.45
N VAL A 154 18.11 0.24 9.18
CA VAL A 154 17.47 -1.07 8.89
C VAL A 154 18.15 -1.80 7.74
N GLU A 155 18.67 -1.06 6.76
CA GLU A 155 19.35 -1.58 5.58
C GLU A 155 20.63 -2.36 5.89
N ALA A 156 21.21 -2.20 7.07
CA ALA A 156 22.36 -3.00 7.51
C ALA A 156 21.97 -4.39 8.05
N ALA A 157 20.67 -4.65 8.28
CA ALA A 157 20.16 -5.85 8.95
C ALA A 157 19.33 -6.78 8.06
N LEU A 158 19.26 -6.53 6.74
CA LEU A 158 18.25 -7.10 5.81
C LEU A 158 18.18 -8.62 5.71
N ASN A 159 19.22 -9.33 6.11
CA ASN A 159 19.32 -10.80 5.95
C ASN A 159 19.25 -11.54 7.29
N ASP A 160 19.00 -10.82 8.40
CA ASP A 160 18.96 -11.39 9.75
C ASP A 160 17.75 -10.85 10.52
N HIS A 161 16.78 -11.71 10.79
CA HIS A 161 15.59 -11.36 11.56
C HIS A 161 15.94 -10.91 12.99
N ALA A 162 17.01 -11.48 13.61
CA ALA A 162 17.42 -11.07 14.94
C ALA A 162 18.04 -9.66 14.97
N ALA A 163 18.67 -9.26 13.87
CA ALA A 163 19.13 -7.89 13.69
C ALA A 163 17.96 -6.97 13.32
N LEU A 164 17.09 -7.36 12.36
CA LEU A 164 15.96 -6.57 11.90
C LEU A 164 14.99 -6.20 13.02
N ILE A 165 14.63 -7.14 13.90
CA ILE A 165 13.65 -6.90 14.97
C ILE A 165 14.10 -5.81 15.95
N ARG A 166 15.41 -5.56 16.10
CA ARG A 166 15.95 -4.50 16.95
C ARG A 166 15.65 -3.09 16.46
N HIS A 167 15.34 -2.96 15.18
CA HIS A 167 14.95 -1.69 14.56
C HIS A 167 13.45 -1.39 14.71
N VAL A 168 12.66 -2.37 15.17
CA VAL A 168 11.20 -2.25 15.35
C VAL A 168 10.90 -2.08 16.85
N ASP A 169 10.14 -1.07 17.20
CA ASP A 169 9.72 -0.86 18.60
C ASP A 169 8.24 -1.18 18.84
N GLN A 170 7.41 -1.21 17.79
CA GLN A 170 6.00 -1.55 17.92
C GLN A 170 5.51 -2.40 16.75
N VAL A 171 4.67 -3.38 17.07
CA VAL A 171 3.74 -4.04 16.16
C VAL A 171 2.36 -3.49 16.43
N ILE A 172 1.65 -3.03 15.41
CA ILE A 172 0.37 -2.35 15.58
C ILE A 172 -0.69 -3.07 14.74
N PRO A 173 -1.71 -3.69 15.37
CA PRO A 173 -2.89 -4.18 14.68
C PRO A 173 -3.53 -3.09 13.83
N PHE A 174 -3.95 -3.42 12.62
CA PHE A 174 -4.42 -2.43 11.67
C PHE A 174 -5.49 -2.99 10.73
N ILE A 175 -6.55 -2.25 10.52
CA ILE A 175 -7.45 -2.46 9.40
C ILE A 175 -7.10 -1.42 8.34
N GLU A 176 -6.63 -1.87 7.18
CA GLU A 176 -6.46 -1.00 6.04
C GLU A 176 -7.80 -0.79 5.35
N LEU A 177 -8.02 0.42 4.85
CA LEU A 177 -9.20 0.84 4.09
C LEU A 177 -8.75 1.39 2.74
N PRO A 178 -8.35 0.51 1.80
CA PRO A 178 -7.90 0.93 0.49
C PRO A 178 -9.01 1.52 -0.37
N ASP A 179 -8.61 2.32 -1.35
CA ASP A 179 -9.41 2.68 -2.52
C ASP A 179 -8.88 1.96 -3.75
N LEU A 180 -9.64 1.03 -4.32
CA LEU A 180 -9.24 0.38 -5.56
C LEU A 180 -9.40 1.27 -6.79
N VAL A 181 -10.03 2.44 -6.59
CA VAL A 181 -10.09 3.58 -7.50
C VAL A 181 -10.85 3.31 -8.80
N TYR A 182 -10.50 2.28 -9.55
CA TYR A 182 -11.06 2.01 -10.87
C TYR A 182 -12.43 1.31 -10.80
N ALA A 183 -13.24 1.50 -11.84
CA ALA A 183 -14.53 0.83 -11.95
C ALA A 183 -14.40 -0.71 -11.83
N PRO A 184 -15.39 -1.42 -11.26
CA PRO A 184 -15.28 -2.85 -10.95
C PRO A 184 -15.04 -3.78 -12.16
N ASP A 185 -15.40 -3.35 -13.35
CA ASP A 185 -15.20 -4.07 -14.63
C ASP A 185 -13.81 -3.82 -15.25
N TYR A 186 -13.09 -2.80 -14.76
CA TYR A 186 -11.73 -2.53 -15.21
C TYR A 186 -10.73 -3.58 -14.68
N ARG A 187 -9.75 -3.92 -15.48
CA ARG A 187 -8.67 -4.85 -15.12
C ARG A 187 -7.35 -4.10 -15.06
N PRO A 188 -6.94 -3.64 -13.87
CA PRO A 188 -5.75 -2.83 -13.73
C PRO A 188 -4.48 -3.61 -14.09
N SER A 189 -3.58 -2.96 -14.82
CA SER A 189 -2.20 -3.38 -15.00
C SER A 189 -1.37 -3.09 -13.75
N LEU A 190 -0.13 -3.57 -13.71
CA LEU A 190 0.82 -3.21 -12.64
C LEU A 190 1.08 -1.68 -12.61
N GLY A 191 1.17 -1.06 -13.79
CA GLY A 191 1.31 0.40 -13.90
C GLY A 191 0.14 1.15 -13.26
N ASP A 192 -1.09 0.65 -13.45
CA ASP A 192 -2.28 1.24 -12.83
C ASP A 192 -2.28 1.10 -11.31
N VAL A 193 -1.87 -0.07 -10.78
CA VAL A 193 -1.75 -0.28 -9.33
C VAL A 193 -0.74 0.67 -8.70
N LEU A 194 0.39 0.88 -9.36
CA LEU A 194 1.40 1.86 -8.91
C LEU A 194 0.84 3.29 -8.98
N ALA A 195 0.19 3.65 -10.09
CA ALA A 195 -0.34 5.00 -10.32
C ALA A 195 -1.33 5.46 -9.23
N ILE A 196 -2.09 4.54 -8.64
CA ILE A 196 -3.04 4.85 -7.54
C ILE A 196 -2.39 4.76 -6.15
N ASN A 197 -1.06 4.84 -6.06
CA ASN A 197 -0.33 4.71 -4.81
C ASN A 197 -0.66 3.39 -4.06
N VAL A 198 -0.80 2.30 -4.82
CA VAL A 198 -1.15 0.96 -4.30
C VAL A 198 -2.44 0.97 -3.47
N GLY A 199 -3.39 1.82 -3.84
CA GLY A 199 -4.69 1.95 -3.17
C GLY A 199 -4.66 2.58 -1.77
N ALA A 200 -3.54 3.15 -1.33
CA ALA A 200 -3.42 3.73 0.00
C ALA A 200 -4.43 4.87 0.21
N ARG A 201 -5.35 4.69 1.20
CA ARG A 201 -6.40 5.70 1.45
C ARG A 201 -6.59 5.98 2.94
N LEU A 202 -7.24 5.10 3.67
CA LEU A 202 -7.55 5.22 5.09
C LEU A 202 -7.11 3.98 5.86
N GLY A 203 -7.21 4.03 7.18
CA GLY A 203 -7.05 2.87 8.02
C GLY A 203 -7.46 3.13 9.45
N VAL A 204 -7.64 2.05 10.19
CA VAL A 204 -8.03 2.06 11.60
C VAL A 204 -6.93 1.39 12.43
N VAL A 205 -6.35 2.16 13.32
CA VAL A 205 -5.18 1.77 14.13
C VAL A 205 -5.66 1.11 15.43
N GLY A 206 -5.14 -0.07 15.72
CA GLY A 206 -5.34 -0.77 16.98
C GLY A 206 -4.37 -0.33 18.07
N LYS A 207 -4.40 -1.01 19.20
CA LYS A 207 -3.48 -0.75 20.32
C LYS A 207 -2.09 -1.27 19.99
N PRO A 208 -1.05 -0.44 20.07
CA PRO A 208 0.32 -0.89 19.81
C PRO A 208 0.78 -1.97 20.80
N ILE A 209 1.50 -2.96 20.28
CA ILE A 209 2.18 -4.01 21.02
C ILE A 209 3.67 -3.67 21.02
N ALA A 210 4.28 -3.50 22.20
CA ALA A 210 5.70 -3.24 22.32
C ALA A 210 6.51 -4.44 21.87
N VAL A 211 7.55 -4.21 21.08
CA VAL A 211 8.47 -5.28 20.63
C VAL A 211 9.52 -5.53 21.71
N THR A 212 9.64 -6.81 22.10
CA THR A 212 10.77 -7.30 22.88
C THR A 212 11.67 -8.11 21.94
N PRO A 213 12.80 -7.57 21.48
CA PRO A 213 13.68 -8.25 20.50
C PRO A 213 14.21 -9.57 21.09
N SER A 214 13.63 -10.69 20.62
CA SER A 214 14.01 -12.04 21.03
C SER A 214 13.66 -13.06 19.94
N THR A 215 14.30 -14.22 19.99
CA THR A 215 13.97 -15.35 19.10
C THR A 215 12.52 -15.79 19.26
N ASP A 216 11.98 -15.74 20.47
CA ASP A 216 10.61 -16.14 20.77
C ASP A 216 9.61 -15.14 20.15
N PHE A 217 9.88 -13.83 20.24
CA PHE A 217 9.03 -12.81 19.62
C PHE A 217 9.05 -12.93 18.09
N ILE A 218 10.23 -13.16 17.48
CA ILE A 218 10.35 -13.42 16.05
C ILE A 218 9.51 -14.63 15.64
N ALA A 219 9.67 -15.74 16.37
CA ALA A 219 8.90 -16.95 16.11
C ALA A 219 7.39 -16.72 16.32
N ALA A 220 7.00 -15.93 17.30
CA ALA A 220 5.60 -15.56 17.54
C ALA A 220 5.02 -14.74 16.38
N LEU A 221 5.77 -13.75 15.84
CA LEU A 221 5.36 -12.99 14.64
C LEU A 221 5.04 -13.88 13.45
N GLY A 222 5.85 -14.92 13.20
CA GLY A 222 5.61 -15.85 12.10
C GLY A 222 4.37 -16.73 12.32
N ARG A 223 4.10 -17.11 13.58
CA ARG A 223 3.02 -18.03 13.95
C ARG A 223 1.73 -17.36 14.38
N MET A 224 1.74 -16.05 14.66
CA MET A 224 0.53 -15.32 15.07
C MET A 224 -0.62 -15.58 14.10
N SER A 225 -1.84 -15.44 14.57
CA SER A 225 -3.04 -15.57 13.76
C SER A 225 -3.75 -14.23 13.63
N VAL A 226 -4.12 -13.88 12.41
CA VAL A 226 -4.97 -12.72 12.12
C VAL A 226 -6.26 -13.22 11.49
N SER A 227 -7.40 -12.92 12.11
CA SER A 227 -8.72 -13.26 11.58
C SER A 227 -9.56 -12.01 11.35
N LEU A 228 -10.32 -12.00 10.26
CA LEU A 228 -11.24 -10.94 9.91
C LEU A 228 -12.68 -11.41 10.09
N HIS A 229 -13.49 -10.62 10.78
CA HIS A 229 -14.87 -10.93 11.08
C HIS A 229 -15.78 -9.82 10.57
N GLN A 230 -16.91 -10.21 9.96
CA GLN A 230 -18.00 -9.33 9.58
C GLN A 230 -19.23 -9.67 10.41
N ASP A 231 -19.78 -8.70 11.13
CA ASP A 231 -21.00 -8.86 11.93
C ASP A 231 -20.96 -10.10 12.84
N GLY A 232 -19.78 -10.37 13.44
CA GLY A 232 -19.52 -11.50 14.32
C GLY A 232 -19.16 -12.82 13.63
N ARG A 233 -19.22 -12.90 12.30
CA ARG A 233 -18.85 -14.09 11.54
C ARG A 233 -17.43 -13.97 11.00
N GLU A 234 -16.60 -14.98 11.25
CA GLU A 234 -15.26 -15.05 10.64
C GLU A 234 -15.37 -15.23 9.12
N VAL A 235 -14.70 -14.37 8.36
CA VAL A 235 -14.68 -14.40 6.89
C VAL A 235 -13.32 -14.80 6.33
N SER A 236 -12.25 -14.60 7.09
CA SER A 236 -10.91 -15.06 6.72
C SER A 236 -10.02 -15.21 7.96
N ARG A 237 -8.99 -16.05 7.83
CA ARG A 237 -7.93 -16.24 8.83
C ARG A 237 -6.61 -16.55 8.12
N ALA A 238 -5.51 -15.96 8.58
CA ALA A 238 -4.18 -16.23 8.07
C ALA A 238 -3.12 -16.17 9.18
N PRO A 239 -2.04 -16.96 9.07
CA PRO A 239 -0.90 -16.86 9.98
C PRO A 239 -0.01 -15.65 9.62
N GLY A 240 0.84 -15.22 10.55
CA GLY A 240 1.86 -14.19 10.28
C GLY A 240 2.71 -14.50 9.06
N ALA A 241 3.05 -15.76 8.86
CA ALA A 241 3.83 -16.23 7.72
C ALA A 241 3.13 -16.04 6.35
N ALA A 242 1.83 -15.69 6.29
CA ALA A 242 1.16 -15.34 5.03
C ALA A 242 1.79 -14.11 4.37
N ILE A 243 2.42 -13.24 5.14
CA ILE A 243 3.14 -12.06 4.62
C ILE A 243 4.57 -12.48 4.24
N LEU A 244 4.80 -12.75 2.96
CA LEU A 244 6.12 -13.11 2.38
C LEU A 244 6.89 -14.19 3.16
N GLY A 245 6.20 -15.16 3.74
CA GLY A 245 6.77 -16.21 4.57
C GLY A 245 7.08 -15.80 6.02
N HIS A 246 7.26 -14.52 6.28
CA HIS A 246 7.45 -13.94 7.61
C HIS A 246 7.29 -12.41 7.56
N PRO A 247 6.65 -11.73 8.55
CA PRO A 247 6.49 -10.27 8.58
C PRO A 247 7.80 -9.49 8.42
N LEU A 248 8.90 -9.96 8.99
CA LEU A 248 10.22 -9.31 8.85
C LEU A 248 10.80 -9.41 7.43
N ASN A 249 10.35 -10.36 6.60
CA ASN A 249 10.74 -10.39 5.18
C ASN A 249 10.15 -9.20 4.42
N ALA A 250 8.94 -8.79 4.76
CA ALA A 250 8.31 -7.59 4.20
C ALA A 250 9.07 -6.33 4.61
N LEU A 251 9.49 -6.22 5.88
CA LEU A 251 10.35 -5.13 6.34
C LEU A 251 11.70 -5.12 5.61
N ALA A 252 12.34 -6.28 5.48
CA ALA A 252 13.61 -6.39 4.75
C ALA A 252 13.48 -5.96 3.29
N TRP A 253 12.39 -6.37 2.64
CA TRP A 253 12.15 -6.01 1.25
C TRP A 253 11.99 -4.51 1.08
N ILE A 254 11.12 -3.86 1.85
CA ILE A 254 10.85 -2.42 1.69
C ILE A 254 12.06 -1.58 2.09
N ALA A 255 12.80 -1.96 3.12
CA ALA A 255 14.03 -1.26 3.51
C ALA A 255 15.09 -1.31 2.40
N ARG A 256 15.24 -2.47 1.74
CA ARG A 256 16.14 -2.64 0.58
C ARG A 256 15.67 -1.79 -0.61
N ASP A 257 14.38 -1.78 -0.91
CA ASP A 257 13.82 -1.04 -2.04
C ASP A 257 14.01 0.48 -1.87
N LEU A 258 13.69 1.00 -0.68
CA LEU A 258 13.88 2.41 -0.35
C LEU A 258 15.35 2.82 -0.32
N ALA A 259 16.24 1.98 0.21
CA ALA A 259 17.68 2.27 0.25
C ALA A 259 18.28 2.40 -1.16
N ARG A 260 17.81 1.60 -2.13
CA ARG A 260 18.21 1.72 -3.54
C ARG A 260 17.87 3.09 -4.17
N GLU A 261 16.86 3.76 -3.64
CA GLU A 261 16.44 5.10 -4.06
C GLU A 261 17.06 6.22 -3.19
N GLY A 262 17.99 5.88 -2.29
CA GLY A 262 18.60 6.85 -1.37
C GLY A 262 17.63 7.35 -0.28
N ARG A 263 16.59 6.60 0.04
CA ARG A 263 15.53 6.91 1.03
C ARG A 263 15.49 5.87 2.16
N PRO A 264 16.54 5.72 2.96
CA PRO A 264 16.56 4.72 4.03
C PRO A 264 15.47 5.00 5.07
N LEU A 265 14.96 3.93 5.69
CA LEU A 265 13.98 4.01 6.77
C LEU A 265 14.56 4.73 7.98
N ARG A 266 13.74 5.55 8.63
CA ARG A 266 14.09 6.37 9.78
C ARG A 266 13.27 5.99 11.01
N ALA A 267 13.78 6.30 12.19
CA ALA A 267 12.99 6.19 13.41
C ALA A 267 11.70 7.00 13.29
N GLY A 268 10.58 6.40 13.68
CA GLY A 268 9.24 6.94 13.55
C GLY A 268 8.49 6.52 12.29
N ASP A 269 9.16 6.00 11.24
CA ASP A 269 8.47 5.52 10.03
C ASP A 269 7.54 4.35 10.35
N ILE A 270 6.38 4.35 9.70
CA ILE A 270 5.35 3.30 9.80
C ILE A 270 5.36 2.46 8.54
N ILE A 271 5.39 1.14 8.70
CA ILE A 271 5.37 0.19 7.58
C ILE A 271 4.14 -0.70 7.68
N SER A 272 3.20 -0.59 6.74
CA SER A 272 2.11 -1.54 6.54
C SER A 272 2.64 -2.71 5.73
N LEU A 273 2.49 -3.92 6.27
CA LEU A 273 3.18 -5.11 5.77
C LEU A 273 2.44 -5.81 4.64
N GLY A 274 1.19 -5.42 4.39
CA GLY A 274 0.29 -6.05 3.44
C GLY A 274 -0.76 -6.94 4.10
N SER A 275 -1.75 -7.34 3.31
CA SER A 275 -2.99 -7.91 3.82
C SER A 275 -2.89 -9.37 4.24
N PHE A 276 -3.53 -9.71 5.36
CA PHE A 276 -3.81 -11.06 5.84
C PHE A 276 -5.14 -11.61 5.30
N SER A 277 -5.92 -10.80 4.60
CA SER A 277 -7.22 -11.17 4.06
C SER A 277 -7.35 -10.72 2.61
N PRO A 278 -8.20 -11.37 1.80
CA PRO A 278 -8.65 -10.77 0.56
C PRO A 278 -9.38 -9.45 0.83
N PRO A 279 -9.33 -8.47 -0.10
CA PRO A 279 -10.10 -7.24 0.03
C PRO A 279 -11.60 -7.54 0.10
N GLN A 280 -12.27 -6.95 1.09
CA GLN A 280 -13.71 -7.09 1.33
C GLN A 280 -14.43 -5.81 0.94
N PRO A 281 -15.55 -5.88 0.20
CA PRO A 281 -16.36 -4.72 -0.11
C PRO A 281 -16.98 -4.14 1.17
N VAL A 282 -17.05 -2.83 1.24
CA VAL A 282 -17.61 -2.11 2.39
C VAL A 282 -19.03 -1.66 2.09
N VAL A 283 -19.95 -1.93 3.03
CA VAL A 283 -21.36 -1.55 2.93
C VAL A 283 -21.80 -0.86 4.24
N ALA A 284 -22.64 0.17 4.13
CA ALA A 284 -23.21 0.84 5.29
C ALA A 284 -23.99 -0.14 6.19
N GLY A 285 -23.90 0.03 7.50
CA GLY A 285 -24.51 -0.83 8.50
C GLY A 285 -23.65 -2.00 8.96
N GLN A 286 -22.54 -2.32 8.27
CA GLN A 286 -21.64 -3.41 8.65
C GLN A 286 -20.70 -3.03 9.79
N ALA A 287 -20.38 -4.00 10.63
CA ALA A 287 -19.30 -3.93 11.62
C ALA A 287 -18.22 -4.99 11.30
N TRP A 288 -16.97 -4.55 11.33
CA TRP A 288 -15.82 -5.41 11.05
C TRP A 288 -14.85 -5.42 12.21
N ILE A 289 -14.30 -6.60 12.49
CA ILE A 289 -13.26 -6.81 13.51
C ILE A 289 -12.11 -7.57 12.88
N ALA A 290 -10.91 -7.02 12.96
CA ALA A 290 -9.66 -7.76 12.73
C ALA A 290 -9.11 -8.15 14.11
N ARG A 291 -8.95 -9.46 14.35
CA ARG A 291 -8.44 -10.03 15.60
C ARG A 291 -7.04 -10.56 15.41
N TYR A 292 -6.16 -10.21 16.32
CA TYR A 292 -4.73 -10.57 16.33
C TYR A 292 -4.42 -11.38 17.58
N GLU A 293 -3.94 -12.60 17.40
CA GLU A 293 -3.65 -13.56 18.45
C GLU A 293 -2.22 -14.08 18.33
N GLY A 294 -1.56 -14.35 19.45
CA GLY A 294 -0.22 -14.95 19.49
C GLY A 294 0.94 -14.00 19.74
N LEU A 295 0.67 -12.70 19.96
CA LEU A 295 1.66 -11.68 20.36
C LEU A 295 1.35 -11.13 21.77
N GLY A 296 1.06 -12.00 22.73
CA GLY A 296 0.57 -11.67 24.04
C GLY A 296 -0.95 -11.72 24.11
N GLU A 297 -1.58 -10.76 24.80
CA GLU A 297 -3.03 -10.67 24.86
C GLU A 297 -3.63 -10.39 23.48
N ALA A 298 -4.73 -11.07 23.16
CA ALA A 298 -5.43 -10.88 21.90
C ALA A 298 -5.89 -9.43 21.73
N GLN A 299 -5.72 -8.89 20.52
CA GLN A 299 -6.08 -7.51 20.20
C GLN A 299 -7.15 -7.50 19.10
N ASP A 300 -8.18 -6.69 19.29
CA ASP A 300 -9.23 -6.46 18.31
C ASP A 300 -9.16 -5.03 17.77
N VAL A 301 -9.24 -4.91 16.46
CA VAL A 301 -9.46 -3.64 15.77
C VAL A 301 -10.86 -3.63 15.21
N LEU A 302 -11.70 -2.70 15.66
CA LEU A 302 -13.10 -2.57 15.28
C LEU A 302 -13.30 -1.35 14.38
N VAL A 303 -14.09 -1.51 13.32
CA VAL A 303 -14.66 -0.41 12.52
C VAL A 303 -16.13 -0.66 12.23
N ARG A 304 -16.93 0.40 12.25
CA ARG A 304 -18.33 0.39 11.79
C ARG A 304 -18.48 1.30 10.60
N PHE A 305 -19.32 0.89 9.65
CA PHE A 305 -19.62 1.70 8.47
C PHE A 305 -21.04 2.24 8.54
N ARG A 306 -21.20 3.52 8.24
CA ARG A 306 -22.48 4.21 8.14
C ARG A 306 -22.73 4.76 6.73
#